data_56e1ca0e7423e8368a9a52588cfcf772
#
_entry.id   56e1ca0e7423e8368a9a52588cfcf772
#
_cell.length_a   1.000
_cell.length_b   1.000
_cell.length_c   1.000
_cell.angle_alpha   90.00
_cell.angle_beta   90.00
_cell.angle_gamma   90.00
#
_symmetry.space_group_name_H-M   'P 1'
#
loop_
_entity.id
_entity.type
_entity.pdbx_description
1 polymer ?
#
loop_
_entity_poly.entity_id
_entity_poly.type
_entity_poly.pdbx_seq_one_letter_code
_entity_poly.pdbx_strand_id
1 'polypeptide(L)'
;MKRLVLIFVTLLMFQCGWAEDMVGAWLLPSKNIGGINYLLYEEKGGVVVDNFNSWDGRLELPSMVNWDGKDYPLIFLSWIAFKDCQTLTSILIPETVQDIITSYSDYLCERDVIKSPFVGCTQLESIEVAEGNRWLSAADGVLYNYDKTKLYNYPSGAKRTHYTIPEGVQYIGTEAFKGCVNLTSVSIPNTVTQIFNRGFSGCSKLERIILPDNISIIYSGSFAGCSKLESIHLPDNLTEIGTSAFHKCISLRKIVFPEKLKTLGYYIFEGCQLETLVIKGNLDDSSIKKLLPDLDGSTTIYVLESEVERYRKLYSGTVLPLDATGIDAATNLPSKTKETFDLQGRRIGKPQQGVNIIRNADGTTKKVLIKH
;
A
#
# COMPACT_ATOMS: atom_id res chain seq x y z
N MET A 1 31.22 -26.66 13.04
CA MET A 1 30.51 -25.53 13.69
C MET A 1 29.31 -25.03 12.91
N LYS A 2 29.39 -24.74 11.59
CA LYS A 2 28.21 -24.25 10.81
C LYS A 2 27.00 -25.21 10.80
N ARG A 3 27.21 -26.55 10.77
CA ARG A 3 26.11 -27.53 10.81
C ARG A 3 25.41 -27.67 12.17
N LEU A 4 26.13 -27.45 13.28
CA LEU A 4 25.54 -27.51 14.63
C LEU A 4 24.69 -26.27 14.95
N VAL A 5 25.10 -25.10 14.46
CA VAL A 5 24.32 -23.85 14.62
C VAL A 5 23.02 -23.93 13.81
N LEU A 6 23.05 -24.54 12.62
CA LEU A 6 21.86 -24.74 11.80
C LEU A 6 20.84 -25.67 12.49
N ILE A 7 21.29 -26.77 13.13
CA ILE A 7 20.41 -27.70 13.84
C ILE A 7 19.81 -27.04 15.10
N PHE A 8 20.54 -26.15 15.79
CA PHE A 8 20.01 -25.44 16.97
C PHE A 8 18.98 -24.36 16.59
N VAL A 9 19.19 -23.64 15.49
CA VAL A 9 18.23 -22.65 14.99
C VAL A 9 16.96 -23.34 14.48
N THR A 10 17.08 -24.48 13.79
CA THR A 10 15.91 -25.27 13.35
C THR A 10 15.12 -25.83 14.53
N LEU A 11 15.77 -26.33 15.58
CA LEU A 11 15.06 -26.86 16.77
C LEU A 11 14.31 -25.77 17.57
N LEU A 12 14.85 -24.54 17.63
CA LEU A 12 14.16 -23.41 18.30
C LEU A 12 12.97 -22.90 17.47
N MET A 13 13.03 -22.98 16.13
CA MET A 13 11.93 -22.58 15.26
C MET A 13 10.81 -23.62 15.21
N PHE A 14 11.10 -24.92 15.42
CA PHE A 14 10.08 -25.98 15.53
C PHE A 14 9.11 -25.79 16.71
N GLN A 15 9.54 -25.14 17.79
CA GLN A 15 8.67 -24.84 18.93
C GLN A 15 7.67 -23.69 18.66
N CYS A 16 7.88 -22.90 17.61
CA CYS A 16 7.04 -21.76 17.25
C CYS A 16 6.12 -22.01 16.02
N GLY A 17 6.08 -23.23 15.49
CA GLY A 17 5.24 -23.56 14.32
C GLY A 17 5.69 -22.91 12.99
N TRP A 18 6.88 -22.30 12.96
CA TRP A 18 7.42 -21.56 11.80
C TRP A 18 8.54 -22.31 11.05
N ALA A 19 8.87 -23.52 11.51
CA ALA A 19 10.12 -24.17 11.15
C ALA A 19 10.09 -24.99 9.86
N GLU A 20 8.96 -25.60 9.53
CA GLU A 20 8.91 -26.49 8.34
C GLU A 20 9.03 -25.70 7.04
N ASP A 21 8.52 -24.49 7.01
CA ASP A 21 8.38 -23.68 5.80
C ASP A 21 9.67 -22.93 5.41
N MET A 22 10.39 -22.41 6.41
CA MET A 22 11.69 -21.75 6.17
C MET A 22 12.79 -22.76 5.82
N VAL A 23 12.72 -23.96 6.38
CA VAL A 23 13.71 -25.03 6.11
C VAL A 23 13.59 -25.52 4.66
N GLY A 24 12.39 -25.60 4.10
CA GLY A 24 12.17 -26.02 2.71
C GLY A 24 12.86 -25.10 1.69
N ALA A 25 12.75 -23.78 1.86
CA ALA A 25 13.34 -22.82 0.94
C ALA A 25 14.88 -22.77 0.94
N TRP A 26 15.48 -22.97 2.12
CA TRP A 26 16.95 -22.99 2.27
C TRP A 26 17.62 -24.27 1.72
N LEU A 27 16.81 -25.26 1.38
CA LEU A 27 17.28 -26.54 0.85
C LEU A 27 17.13 -26.67 -0.67
N LEU A 28 16.44 -25.70 -1.34
CA LEU A 28 16.33 -25.72 -2.79
C LEU A 28 17.71 -25.46 -3.42
N PRO A 29 18.10 -26.25 -4.45
CA PRO A 29 19.30 -25.96 -5.21
C PRO A 29 19.25 -24.55 -5.80
N SER A 30 20.30 -23.77 -5.58
CA SER A 30 20.42 -22.40 -6.09
C SER A 30 21.58 -22.28 -7.08
N LYS A 31 21.39 -21.48 -8.13
CA LYS A 31 22.43 -21.25 -9.14
C LYS A 31 22.30 -19.86 -9.72
N ASN A 32 23.45 -19.19 -9.93
CA ASN A 32 23.49 -17.97 -10.71
C ASN A 32 23.70 -18.32 -12.19
N ILE A 33 22.78 -17.90 -13.04
CA ILE A 33 22.81 -18.12 -14.49
C ILE A 33 22.59 -16.77 -15.16
N GLY A 34 23.56 -16.32 -15.95
CA GLY A 34 23.48 -15.02 -16.66
C GLY A 34 23.34 -13.81 -15.73
N GLY A 35 23.84 -13.90 -14.48
CA GLY A 35 23.74 -12.85 -13.48
C GLY A 35 22.49 -12.92 -12.61
N ILE A 36 21.53 -13.79 -12.90
CA ILE A 36 20.28 -13.95 -12.14
C ILE A 36 20.39 -15.17 -11.25
N ASN A 37 19.94 -15.03 -9.98
CA ASN A 37 19.88 -16.13 -9.05
C ASN A 37 18.56 -16.89 -9.19
N TYR A 38 18.66 -18.16 -9.53
CA TYR A 38 17.52 -19.06 -9.63
C TYR A 38 17.54 -20.11 -8.53
N LEU A 39 16.36 -20.52 -8.10
CA LEU A 39 16.14 -21.72 -7.29
C LEU A 39 15.44 -22.76 -8.14
N LEU A 40 15.89 -24.01 -8.05
CA LEU A 40 15.26 -25.12 -8.75
C LEU A 40 14.13 -25.69 -7.87
N TYR A 41 12.90 -25.60 -8.36
CA TYR A 41 11.72 -26.15 -7.70
C TYR A 41 11.22 -27.38 -8.46
N GLU A 42 11.95 -28.51 -8.31
CA GLU A 42 11.69 -29.74 -9.07
C GLU A 42 10.29 -30.28 -8.91
N GLU A 43 9.72 -30.22 -7.69
CA GLU A 43 8.36 -30.68 -7.41
C GLU A 43 7.29 -29.93 -8.20
N LYS A 44 7.57 -28.68 -8.59
CA LYS A 44 6.71 -27.86 -9.44
C LYS A 44 7.13 -27.88 -10.90
N GLY A 45 8.24 -28.55 -11.20
CA GLY A 45 8.75 -28.69 -12.57
C GLY A 45 9.30 -27.41 -13.17
N GLY A 46 9.82 -26.47 -12.36
CA GLY A 46 10.32 -25.21 -12.85
C GLY A 46 11.34 -24.53 -11.95
N VAL A 47 11.72 -23.31 -12.31
CA VAL A 47 12.63 -22.47 -11.53
C VAL A 47 11.95 -21.19 -11.06
N VAL A 48 12.51 -20.60 -10.02
CA VAL A 48 12.06 -19.35 -9.38
C VAL A 48 13.20 -18.34 -9.47
N VAL A 49 12.93 -17.10 -9.86
CA VAL A 49 13.88 -16.01 -9.62
C VAL A 49 13.81 -15.66 -8.13
N ASP A 50 14.96 -15.77 -7.48
CA ASP A 50 15.11 -15.43 -6.07
C ASP A 50 15.71 -14.03 -5.92
N ASN A 51 16.56 -13.83 -4.91
CA ASN A 51 17.18 -12.56 -4.61
C ASN A 51 18.18 -12.13 -5.71
N PHE A 52 17.91 -10.97 -6.32
CA PHE A 52 18.72 -10.41 -7.39
C PHE A 52 18.91 -8.90 -7.16
N ASN A 53 20.11 -8.49 -6.80
CA ASN A 53 20.33 -7.18 -6.22
C ASN A 53 20.82 -6.10 -7.18
N SER A 54 21.24 -6.45 -8.40
CA SER A 54 21.73 -5.45 -9.35
C SER A 54 21.55 -5.87 -10.80
N TRP A 55 20.87 -5.05 -11.57
CA TRP A 55 20.78 -5.12 -13.02
C TRP A 55 20.74 -3.71 -13.56
N ASP A 56 21.47 -3.45 -14.62
CA ASP A 56 21.53 -2.13 -15.22
C ASP A 56 20.60 -2.06 -16.45
N GLY A 57 19.66 -1.14 -16.42
CA GLY A 57 18.74 -0.89 -17.52
C GLY A 57 17.56 -1.86 -17.62
N ARG A 58 17.24 -2.29 -18.84
CA ARG A 58 16.12 -3.20 -19.15
C ARG A 58 16.51 -4.66 -18.90
N LEU A 59 15.65 -5.41 -18.26
CA LEU A 59 15.77 -6.85 -18.07
C LEU A 59 14.65 -7.58 -18.82
N GLU A 60 15.01 -8.56 -19.62
CA GLU A 60 14.07 -9.53 -20.19
C GLU A 60 14.32 -10.89 -19.54
N LEU A 61 13.35 -11.36 -18.75
CA LEU A 61 13.46 -12.66 -18.10
C LEU A 61 13.23 -13.77 -19.13
N PRO A 62 14.05 -14.84 -19.13
CA PRO A 62 13.86 -15.97 -20.04
C PRO A 62 12.63 -16.78 -19.63
N SER A 63 11.89 -17.32 -20.61
CA SER A 63 10.80 -18.27 -20.33
C SER A 63 11.32 -19.65 -19.88
N MET A 64 12.50 -20.02 -20.35
CA MET A 64 13.17 -21.28 -20.02
C MET A 64 14.59 -21.04 -19.51
N VAL A 65 15.00 -21.81 -18.52
CA VAL A 65 16.32 -21.73 -17.89
C VAL A 65 17.01 -23.08 -18.00
N ASN A 66 18.21 -23.12 -18.57
CA ASN A 66 19.01 -24.35 -18.65
C ASN A 66 19.71 -24.60 -17.32
N TRP A 67 19.33 -25.70 -16.66
CA TRP A 67 19.89 -26.15 -15.40
C TRP A 67 20.60 -27.49 -15.62
N ASP A 68 21.93 -27.44 -15.72
CA ASP A 68 22.80 -28.61 -15.90
C ASP A 68 22.40 -29.53 -17.09
N GLY A 69 22.07 -28.90 -18.22
CA GLY A 69 21.69 -29.59 -19.45
C GLY A 69 20.20 -29.92 -19.60
N LYS A 70 19.37 -29.59 -18.61
CA LYS A 70 17.93 -29.75 -18.68
C LYS A 70 17.25 -28.37 -18.63
N ASP A 71 16.29 -28.14 -19.51
CA ASP A 71 15.53 -26.90 -19.56
C ASP A 71 14.32 -26.95 -18.64
N TYR A 72 14.18 -25.91 -17.81
CA TYR A 72 13.07 -25.73 -16.89
C TYR A 72 12.37 -24.39 -17.17
N PRO A 73 11.02 -24.33 -17.16
CA PRO A 73 10.30 -23.07 -17.27
C PRO A 73 10.55 -22.19 -16.03
N LEU A 74 10.66 -20.87 -16.24
CA LEU A 74 10.58 -19.91 -15.16
C LEU A 74 9.13 -19.77 -14.75
N ILE A 75 8.77 -20.25 -13.54
CA ILE A 75 7.38 -20.33 -13.11
C ILE A 75 6.98 -19.32 -12.04
N PHE A 76 7.94 -18.84 -11.21
CA PHE A 76 7.63 -17.90 -10.14
C PHE A 76 8.69 -16.81 -10.02
N LEU A 77 8.26 -15.65 -9.48
CA LEU A 77 9.13 -14.63 -8.91
C LEU A 77 9.00 -14.66 -7.38
N SER A 78 10.10 -14.68 -6.67
CA SER A 78 10.11 -14.45 -5.22
C SER A 78 9.73 -13.00 -4.92
N TRP A 79 9.05 -12.73 -3.82
CA TRP A 79 8.72 -11.36 -3.37
C TRP A 79 9.96 -10.50 -3.06
N ILE A 80 11.13 -11.10 -2.97
CA ILE A 80 12.42 -10.41 -2.84
C ILE A 80 13.24 -10.45 -4.13
N ALA A 81 12.68 -10.99 -5.23
CA ALA A 81 13.42 -11.26 -6.47
C ALA A 81 14.27 -10.06 -6.93
N PHE A 82 13.70 -8.86 -6.93
CA PHE A 82 14.37 -7.63 -7.37
C PHE A 82 14.43 -6.56 -6.27
N LYS A 83 14.26 -6.97 -5.02
CA LYS A 83 14.25 -6.03 -3.91
C LYS A 83 15.52 -5.18 -3.89
N ASP A 84 15.32 -3.84 -3.82
CA ASP A 84 16.39 -2.83 -3.77
C ASP A 84 17.31 -2.80 -5.02
N CYS A 85 16.85 -3.37 -6.17
CA CYS A 85 17.53 -3.25 -7.45
C CYS A 85 17.35 -1.83 -8.04
N GLN A 86 18.23 -0.91 -7.69
CA GLN A 86 18.06 0.52 -7.93
C GLN A 86 18.40 0.96 -9.36
N THR A 87 19.03 0.12 -10.16
CA THR A 87 19.45 0.43 -11.54
C THR A 87 18.55 -0.20 -12.61
N LEU A 88 17.61 -1.07 -12.20
CA LEU A 88 16.62 -1.66 -13.09
C LEU A 88 15.62 -0.59 -13.54
N THR A 89 15.53 -0.36 -14.86
CA THR A 89 14.63 0.65 -15.44
C THR A 89 13.34 0.08 -16.02
N SER A 90 13.39 -1.13 -16.58
CA SER A 90 12.20 -1.85 -17.04
C SER A 90 12.43 -3.36 -17.03
N ILE A 91 11.33 -4.11 -16.97
CA ILE A 91 11.38 -5.57 -16.97
C ILE A 91 10.28 -6.15 -17.85
N LEU A 92 10.61 -7.20 -18.59
CA LEU A 92 9.66 -8.07 -19.28
C LEU A 92 9.57 -9.40 -18.54
N ILE A 93 8.36 -9.73 -18.06
CA ILE A 93 8.01 -10.99 -17.40
C ILE A 93 7.49 -11.95 -18.47
N PRO A 94 8.06 -13.17 -18.64
CA PRO A 94 7.66 -14.09 -19.69
C PRO A 94 6.28 -14.73 -19.42
N GLU A 95 5.75 -15.37 -20.45
CA GLU A 95 4.45 -16.05 -20.42
C GLU A 95 4.38 -17.24 -19.47
N THR A 96 5.53 -17.79 -19.06
CA THR A 96 5.61 -18.97 -18.18
C THR A 96 5.47 -18.64 -16.70
N VAL A 97 5.67 -17.36 -16.30
CA VAL A 97 5.56 -16.94 -14.89
C VAL A 97 4.10 -16.97 -14.45
N GLN A 98 3.81 -17.76 -13.41
CA GLN A 98 2.48 -18.04 -12.93
C GLN A 98 2.07 -17.15 -11.75
N ASP A 99 3.01 -16.82 -10.86
CA ASP A 99 2.70 -16.01 -9.67
C ASP A 99 3.96 -15.36 -9.07
N ILE A 100 3.71 -14.47 -8.10
CA ILE A 100 4.72 -13.88 -7.22
C ILE A 100 4.54 -14.54 -5.85
N ILE A 101 5.50 -15.41 -5.48
CA ILE A 101 5.43 -16.14 -4.24
C ILE A 101 5.97 -15.33 -3.06
N THR A 102 5.25 -15.33 -1.96
CA THR A 102 5.55 -14.55 -0.76
C THR A 102 6.36 -15.33 0.27
N SER A 103 6.23 -16.64 0.28
CA SER A 103 7.09 -17.61 0.95
C SER A 103 7.04 -18.93 0.19
N TYR A 104 8.00 -19.80 0.42
CA TYR A 104 7.99 -21.13 -0.18
C TYR A 104 6.93 -22.06 0.45
N SER A 105 6.34 -21.59 1.55
CA SER A 105 5.23 -22.24 2.27
C SER A 105 3.85 -21.68 1.97
N ASP A 106 3.74 -20.60 1.19
CA ASP A 106 2.47 -19.90 0.92
C ASP A 106 1.37 -20.76 0.27
N TYR A 107 1.68 -22.00 -0.02
CA TYR A 107 0.65 -22.99 -0.35
C TYR A 107 -0.28 -23.37 0.82
N LEU A 108 0.06 -22.98 2.07
CA LEU A 108 -0.65 -23.45 3.28
C LEU A 108 -1.31 -22.35 4.13
N CYS A 109 -0.86 -21.08 4.10
CA CYS A 109 -1.24 -20.13 5.16
C CYS A 109 -1.65 -18.78 4.65
N GLU A 110 -2.20 -18.21 3.95
CA GLU A 110 -2.64 -16.87 3.57
C GLU A 110 -2.54 -16.59 2.05
N ARG A 111 -3.48 -17.17 1.33
CA ARG A 111 -3.64 -16.95 -0.12
C ARG A 111 -3.86 -15.49 -0.54
N ASP A 112 -3.93 -14.55 0.40
CA ASP A 112 -4.34 -13.17 0.13
C ASP A 112 -3.24 -12.12 0.33
N VAL A 113 -2.01 -12.51 0.72
CA VAL A 113 -0.92 -11.53 0.86
C VAL A 113 -0.29 -11.25 -0.51
N ILE A 114 -0.76 -10.19 -1.13
CA ILE A 114 -0.22 -9.69 -2.40
C ILE A 114 1.03 -8.88 -2.09
N LYS A 115 2.22 -9.37 -2.46
CA LYS A 115 3.49 -8.65 -2.28
C LYS A 115 4.10 -8.26 -3.62
N SER A 116 4.89 -7.17 -3.60
CA SER A 116 5.61 -6.69 -4.77
C SER A 116 7.04 -7.22 -4.78
N PRO A 117 7.53 -7.81 -5.89
CA PRO A 117 8.92 -8.22 -6.02
C PRO A 117 9.89 -7.07 -6.31
N PHE A 118 9.38 -5.84 -6.53
CA PHE A 118 10.15 -4.67 -6.99
C PHE A 118 10.29 -3.57 -5.93
N VAL A 119 10.13 -3.93 -4.67
CA VAL A 119 10.29 -2.96 -3.57
C VAL A 119 11.70 -2.38 -3.56
N GLY A 120 11.81 -1.04 -3.58
CA GLY A 120 13.12 -0.35 -3.61
C GLY A 120 13.74 -0.19 -4.99
N CYS A 121 13.11 -0.65 -6.08
CA CYS A 121 13.55 -0.41 -7.46
C CYS A 121 13.23 1.03 -7.89
N THR A 122 13.98 2.00 -7.36
CA THR A 122 13.66 3.43 -7.49
C THR A 122 13.76 3.98 -8.92
N GLN A 123 14.43 3.26 -9.83
CA GLN A 123 14.53 3.63 -11.25
C GLN A 123 13.58 2.84 -12.15
N LEU A 124 12.80 1.91 -11.60
CA LEU A 124 11.87 1.10 -12.40
C LEU A 124 10.72 1.97 -12.92
N GLU A 125 10.69 2.18 -14.23
CA GLU A 125 9.70 3.02 -14.91
C GLU A 125 8.55 2.23 -15.52
N SER A 126 8.79 0.95 -15.87
CA SER A 126 7.79 0.10 -16.54
C SER A 126 7.97 -1.38 -16.23
N ILE A 127 6.85 -2.07 -16.06
CA ILE A 127 6.77 -3.53 -16.00
C ILE A 127 5.92 -3.99 -17.17
N GLU A 128 6.44 -4.94 -17.93
CA GLU A 128 5.76 -5.56 -19.07
C GLU A 128 5.56 -7.05 -18.78
N VAL A 129 4.50 -7.61 -19.28
CA VAL A 129 4.18 -9.05 -19.23
C VAL A 129 3.99 -9.53 -20.65
N ALA A 130 4.66 -10.62 -21.00
CA ALA A 130 4.62 -11.19 -22.34
C ALA A 130 3.21 -11.61 -22.76
N GLU A 131 2.89 -11.47 -24.03
CA GLU A 131 1.65 -11.96 -24.60
C GLU A 131 1.54 -13.47 -24.37
N GLY A 132 0.32 -13.92 -24.04
CA GLY A 132 0.08 -15.33 -23.73
C GLY A 132 0.23 -15.71 -22.25
N ASN A 133 0.74 -14.82 -21.39
CA ASN A 133 0.71 -15.07 -19.95
C ASN A 133 -0.75 -15.14 -19.46
N ARG A 134 -1.09 -16.22 -18.72
CA ARG A 134 -2.46 -16.52 -18.25
C ARG A 134 -2.69 -16.23 -16.77
N TRP A 135 -1.68 -15.73 -16.07
CA TRP A 135 -1.69 -15.51 -14.62
C TRP A 135 -1.43 -14.05 -14.25
N LEU A 136 -0.55 -13.41 -15.01
CA LEU A 136 -0.16 -12.02 -14.81
C LEU A 136 -0.53 -11.18 -16.01
N SER A 137 -0.70 -9.90 -15.81
CA SER A 137 -0.90 -8.91 -16.87
C SER A 137 -0.24 -7.58 -16.50
N ALA A 138 0.03 -6.78 -17.50
CA ALA A 138 0.47 -5.41 -17.30
C ALA A 138 -0.43 -4.43 -18.07
N ALA A 139 -0.64 -3.26 -17.48
CA ALA A 139 -1.31 -2.14 -18.14
C ALA A 139 -0.61 -0.85 -17.75
N ASP A 140 -0.26 -0.04 -18.73
CA ASP A 140 0.48 1.21 -18.51
C ASP A 140 1.77 1.02 -17.67
N GLY A 141 2.45 -0.12 -17.81
CA GLY A 141 3.67 -0.43 -17.05
C GLY A 141 3.43 -0.85 -15.61
N VAL A 142 2.19 -1.06 -15.19
CA VAL A 142 1.79 -1.50 -13.84
C VAL A 142 1.44 -2.97 -13.87
N LEU A 143 1.88 -3.72 -12.85
CA LEU A 143 1.70 -5.17 -12.74
C LEU A 143 0.42 -5.53 -12.00
N TYR A 144 -0.33 -6.45 -12.58
CA TYR A 144 -1.57 -7.01 -12.05
C TYR A 144 -1.59 -8.54 -12.15
N ASN A 145 -2.56 -9.18 -11.49
CA ASN A 145 -2.99 -10.51 -11.89
C ASN A 145 -3.70 -10.46 -13.25
N TYR A 146 -3.99 -11.62 -13.84
CA TYR A 146 -4.50 -11.73 -15.21
C TYR A 146 -5.81 -10.95 -15.44
N ASP A 147 -6.77 -11.09 -14.54
CA ASP A 147 -8.10 -10.45 -14.62
C ASP A 147 -8.12 -9.00 -14.09
N LYS A 148 -6.97 -8.47 -13.67
CA LYS A 148 -6.77 -7.12 -13.13
C LYS A 148 -7.61 -6.81 -11.88
N THR A 149 -7.97 -7.82 -11.11
CA THR A 149 -8.63 -7.62 -9.81
C THR A 149 -7.64 -7.28 -8.70
N LYS A 150 -6.34 -7.65 -8.87
CA LYS A 150 -5.26 -7.41 -7.91
C LYS A 150 -4.15 -6.59 -8.56
N LEU A 151 -3.81 -5.42 -7.97
CA LEU A 151 -2.66 -4.62 -8.36
C LEU A 151 -1.46 -5.04 -7.50
N TYR A 152 -0.44 -5.63 -8.13
CA TYR A 152 0.77 -6.08 -7.45
C TYR A 152 1.79 -4.97 -7.24
N ASN A 153 2.08 -4.20 -8.31
CA ASN A 153 3.12 -3.17 -8.24
C ASN A 153 2.91 -2.06 -9.27
N TYR A 154 2.98 -0.84 -8.80
CA TYR A 154 3.20 0.37 -9.59
C TYR A 154 4.70 0.69 -9.57
N PRO A 155 5.37 0.88 -10.73
CA PRO A 155 6.81 1.09 -10.78
C PRO A 155 7.21 2.43 -10.16
N SER A 156 8.06 2.38 -9.12
CA SER A 156 8.36 3.55 -8.30
C SER A 156 9.18 4.64 -9.01
N GLY A 157 9.89 4.29 -10.09
CA GLY A 157 10.61 5.21 -10.97
C GLY A 157 9.77 5.87 -12.05
N ALA A 158 8.49 5.46 -12.22
CA ALA A 158 7.61 6.04 -13.23
C ALA A 158 7.51 7.57 -13.08
N LYS A 159 7.62 8.29 -14.20
CA LYS A 159 7.67 9.78 -14.22
C LYS A 159 6.28 10.43 -14.12
N ARG A 160 5.21 9.63 -14.15
CA ARG A 160 3.84 10.13 -14.04
C ARG A 160 3.58 10.77 -12.69
N THR A 161 2.90 11.90 -12.68
CA THR A 161 2.48 12.58 -11.45
C THR A 161 1.07 12.17 -10.99
N HIS A 162 0.30 11.57 -11.90
CA HIS A 162 -1.06 11.10 -11.63
C HIS A 162 -1.23 9.68 -12.12
N TYR A 163 -2.00 8.89 -11.39
CA TYR A 163 -2.37 7.55 -11.82
C TYR A 163 -3.84 7.25 -11.49
N THR A 164 -4.55 6.68 -12.46
CA THR A 164 -5.92 6.20 -12.26
C THR A 164 -5.90 4.67 -12.27
N ILE A 165 -6.23 4.08 -11.13
CA ILE A 165 -6.35 2.63 -11.01
C ILE A 165 -7.58 2.19 -11.83
N PRO A 166 -7.47 1.16 -12.69
CA PRO A 166 -8.57 0.70 -13.52
C PRO A 166 -9.78 0.25 -12.70
N GLU A 167 -10.98 0.47 -13.27
CA GLU A 167 -12.20 -0.15 -12.72
C GLU A 167 -12.07 -1.68 -12.74
N GLY A 168 -12.62 -2.34 -11.71
CA GLY A 168 -12.51 -3.78 -11.51
C GLY A 168 -11.40 -4.21 -10.57
N VAL A 169 -10.39 -3.37 -10.32
CA VAL A 169 -9.39 -3.63 -9.27
C VAL A 169 -10.09 -3.65 -7.91
N GLN A 170 -9.90 -4.73 -7.16
CA GLN A 170 -10.47 -4.94 -5.83
C GLN A 170 -9.44 -4.80 -4.72
N TYR A 171 -8.18 -5.10 -5.03
CA TYR A 171 -7.10 -5.15 -4.04
C TYR A 171 -5.86 -4.40 -4.51
N ILE A 172 -5.33 -3.52 -3.66
CA ILE A 172 -4.02 -2.89 -3.82
C ILE A 172 -3.05 -3.64 -2.90
N GLY A 173 -2.03 -4.27 -3.49
CA GLY A 173 -1.09 -5.15 -2.80
C GLY A 173 -0.25 -4.46 -1.74
N THR A 174 0.36 -5.28 -0.89
CA THR A 174 1.37 -4.83 0.08
C THR A 174 2.52 -4.14 -0.64
N GLU A 175 2.83 -2.92 -0.21
CA GLU A 175 3.90 -2.10 -0.77
C GLU A 175 3.73 -1.75 -2.28
N ALA A 176 2.53 -1.89 -2.84
CA ALA A 176 2.27 -1.75 -4.27
C ALA A 176 2.67 -0.38 -4.86
N PHE A 177 2.52 0.71 -4.12
CA PHE A 177 2.97 2.06 -4.48
C PHE A 177 4.10 2.58 -3.58
N LYS A 178 4.79 1.68 -2.87
CA LYS A 178 5.85 2.13 -1.94
C LYS A 178 6.95 2.89 -2.67
N GLY A 179 7.28 4.07 -2.15
CA GLY A 179 8.34 4.90 -2.69
C GLY A 179 8.02 5.57 -4.04
N CYS A 180 6.76 5.63 -4.46
CA CYS A 180 6.35 6.32 -5.69
C CYS A 180 6.42 7.85 -5.50
N VAL A 181 7.64 8.38 -5.43
CA VAL A 181 7.94 9.77 -5.08
C VAL A 181 7.51 10.80 -6.14
N ASN A 182 7.10 10.37 -7.33
CA ASN A 182 6.64 11.26 -8.38
C ASN A 182 5.13 11.48 -8.36
N LEU A 183 4.36 10.58 -7.76
CA LEU A 183 2.90 10.68 -7.71
C LEU A 183 2.46 11.80 -6.76
N THR A 184 1.67 12.74 -7.28
CA THR A 184 0.99 13.80 -6.53
C THR A 184 -0.47 13.44 -6.23
N SER A 185 -1.08 12.58 -7.05
CA SER A 185 -2.42 12.06 -6.82
C SER A 185 -2.63 10.66 -7.41
N VAL A 186 -3.52 9.89 -6.78
CA VAL A 186 -3.99 8.59 -7.27
C VAL A 186 -5.52 8.55 -7.18
N SER A 187 -6.17 8.18 -8.30
CA SER A 187 -7.60 7.90 -8.32
C SER A 187 -7.83 6.42 -8.04
N ILE A 188 -8.57 6.12 -6.98
CA ILE A 188 -8.92 4.76 -6.58
C ILE A 188 -10.40 4.52 -6.91
N PRO A 189 -10.76 3.50 -7.70
CA PRO A 189 -12.14 3.22 -8.04
C PRO A 189 -12.90 2.62 -6.85
N ASN A 190 -14.22 2.75 -6.85
CA ASN A 190 -15.09 2.20 -5.79
C ASN A 190 -15.11 0.66 -5.73
N THR A 191 -14.54 -0.02 -6.71
CA THR A 191 -14.35 -1.46 -6.70
C THR A 191 -13.26 -1.91 -5.73
N VAL A 192 -12.33 -1.00 -5.33
CA VAL A 192 -11.28 -1.33 -4.36
C VAL A 192 -11.87 -1.44 -2.96
N THR A 193 -11.65 -2.59 -2.34
CA THR A 193 -12.13 -2.91 -0.98
C THR A 193 -11.00 -2.98 0.04
N GLN A 194 -9.74 -3.18 -0.40
CA GLN A 194 -8.59 -3.30 0.49
C GLN A 194 -7.35 -2.64 -0.11
N ILE A 195 -6.62 -1.93 0.75
CA ILE A 195 -5.27 -1.40 0.49
C ILE A 195 -4.38 -2.02 1.55
N PHE A 196 -3.56 -3.01 1.14
CA PHE A 196 -2.76 -3.79 2.09
C PHE A 196 -1.60 -2.98 2.70
N ASN A 197 -0.86 -3.62 3.62
CA ASN A 197 0.22 -3.00 4.39
C ASN A 197 1.15 -2.16 3.51
N ARG A 198 1.44 -0.93 3.96
CA ARG A 198 2.36 0.00 3.30
C ARG A 198 2.02 0.32 1.85
N GLY A 199 0.76 0.14 1.44
CA GLY A 199 0.33 0.30 0.04
C GLY A 199 0.81 1.59 -0.62
N PHE A 200 0.80 2.72 0.09
CA PHE A 200 1.28 4.03 -0.37
C PHE A 200 2.45 4.57 0.47
N SER A 201 3.15 3.71 1.21
CA SER A 201 4.26 4.17 2.07
C SER A 201 5.36 4.86 1.26
N GLY A 202 5.84 6.02 1.74
CA GLY A 202 6.91 6.78 1.08
C GLY A 202 6.52 7.51 -0.20
N CYS A 203 5.22 7.63 -0.52
CA CYS A 203 4.72 8.50 -1.60
C CYS A 203 4.87 9.97 -1.16
N SER A 204 6.12 10.47 -1.10
CA SER A 204 6.45 11.74 -0.44
C SER A 204 5.84 12.98 -1.10
N LYS A 205 5.47 12.92 -2.38
CA LYS A 205 4.79 14.00 -3.10
C LYS A 205 3.27 13.84 -3.17
N LEU A 206 2.70 12.77 -2.60
CA LEU A 206 1.26 12.57 -2.59
C LEU A 206 0.59 13.65 -1.75
N GLU A 207 -0.13 14.55 -2.39
CA GLU A 207 -0.82 15.69 -1.74
C GLU A 207 -2.22 15.31 -1.29
N ARG A 208 -2.89 14.47 -2.08
CA ARG A 208 -4.29 14.09 -1.88
C ARG A 208 -4.54 12.67 -2.34
N ILE A 209 -5.41 11.99 -1.61
CA ILE A 209 -5.95 10.70 -1.97
C ILE A 209 -7.40 10.62 -1.50
N ILE A 210 -8.26 10.05 -2.33
CA ILE A 210 -9.66 9.79 -2.00
C ILE A 210 -9.80 8.29 -1.84
N LEU A 211 -10.16 7.87 -0.64
CA LEU A 211 -10.42 6.47 -0.34
C LEU A 211 -11.86 6.12 -0.73
N PRO A 212 -12.10 4.94 -1.34
CA PRO A 212 -13.44 4.44 -1.59
C PRO A 212 -14.22 4.19 -0.29
N ASP A 213 -15.54 4.38 -0.33
CA ASP A 213 -16.43 4.17 0.82
C ASP A 213 -16.45 2.72 1.32
N ASN A 214 -16.02 1.77 0.50
CA ASN A 214 -15.95 0.34 0.84
C ASN A 214 -14.74 -0.03 1.70
N ILE A 215 -13.79 0.87 1.91
CA ILE A 215 -12.63 0.62 2.78
C ILE A 215 -13.07 0.61 4.24
N SER A 216 -12.88 -0.53 4.91
CA SER A 216 -13.18 -0.70 6.33
C SER A 216 -11.95 -0.76 7.23
N ILE A 217 -10.77 -1.00 6.66
CA ILE A 217 -9.49 -1.09 7.38
C ILE A 217 -8.43 -0.30 6.62
N ILE A 218 -7.70 0.56 7.33
CA ILE A 218 -6.42 1.11 6.88
C ILE A 218 -5.33 0.29 7.52
N TYR A 219 -4.64 -0.52 6.70
CA TYR A 219 -3.61 -1.43 7.18
C TYR A 219 -2.34 -0.71 7.64
N SER A 220 -1.44 -1.46 8.32
CA SER A 220 -0.23 -0.90 8.90
C SER A 220 0.65 -0.20 7.87
N GLY A 221 1.09 1.02 8.20
CA GLY A 221 1.98 1.85 7.39
C GLY A 221 1.42 2.31 6.05
N SER A 222 0.11 2.17 5.78
CA SER A 222 -0.48 2.40 4.44
C SER A 222 -0.09 3.75 3.83
N PHE A 223 0.03 4.80 4.64
CA PHE A 223 0.42 6.15 4.21
C PHE A 223 1.67 6.67 4.92
N ALA A 224 2.45 5.78 5.56
CA ALA A 224 3.66 6.20 6.27
C ALA A 224 4.63 6.94 5.33
N GLY A 225 5.12 8.11 5.74
CA GLY A 225 6.04 8.92 4.95
C GLY A 225 5.42 9.65 3.76
N CYS A 226 4.08 9.74 3.66
CA CYS A 226 3.40 10.64 2.72
C CYS A 226 3.54 12.09 3.20
N SER A 227 4.76 12.65 3.10
CA SER A 227 5.13 13.90 3.75
C SER A 227 4.40 15.14 3.21
N LYS A 228 3.84 15.07 2.01
CA LYS A 228 3.03 16.15 1.40
C LYS A 228 1.53 15.94 1.54
N LEU A 229 1.09 14.86 2.19
CA LEU A 229 -0.33 14.59 2.39
C LEU A 229 -0.93 15.63 3.36
N GLU A 230 -1.67 16.58 2.82
CA GLU A 230 -2.27 17.70 3.59
C GLU A 230 -3.57 17.32 4.26
N SER A 231 -4.33 16.44 3.60
CA SER A 231 -5.63 15.97 4.09
C SER A 231 -5.98 14.61 3.53
N ILE A 232 -6.71 13.84 4.32
CA ILE A 232 -7.31 12.57 3.90
C ILE A 232 -8.72 12.48 4.45
N HIS A 233 -9.66 12.10 3.58
CA HIS A 233 -11.01 11.75 4.01
C HIS A 233 -11.06 10.26 4.35
N LEU A 234 -11.43 9.96 5.60
CA LEU A 234 -11.61 8.58 6.05
C LEU A 234 -13.05 8.14 5.76
N PRO A 235 -13.26 6.96 5.17
CA PRO A 235 -14.60 6.43 4.87
C PRO A 235 -15.44 6.24 6.14
N ASP A 236 -16.76 6.49 6.05
CA ASP A 236 -17.68 6.32 7.19
C ASP A 236 -17.77 4.86 7.68
N ASN A 237 -17.41 3.90 6.83
CA ASN A 237 -17.38 2.46 7.17
C ASN A 237 -16.05 2.00 7.80
N LEU A 238 -15.09 2.90 7.99
CA LEU A 238 -13.80 2.57 8.58
C LEU A 238 -13.95 2.12 10.03
N THR A 239 -13.42 0.96 10.37
CA THR A 239 -13.48 0.35 11.71
C THR A 239 -12.11 0.24 12.38
N GLU A 240 -11.04 0.24 11.59
CA GLU A 240 -9.68 0.03 12.08
C GLU A 240 -8.65 0.88 11.35
N ILE A 241 -7.68 1.43 12.10
CA ILE A 241 -6.45 2.04 11.58
C ILE A 241 -5.26 1.31 12.19
N GLY A 242 -4.46 0.69 11.32
CA GLY A 242 -3.29 -0.11 11.69
C GLY A 242 -2.10 0.72 12.18
N THR A 243 -1.11 0.02 12.73
CA THR A 243 0.13 0.59 13.26
C THR A 243 0.85 1.46 12.21
N SER A 244 1.33 2.64 12.64
CA SER A 244 2.11 3.58 11.81
C SER A 244 1.40 4.03 10.51
N ALA A 245 0.07 3.97 10.46
CA ALA A 245 -0.69 4.21 9.23
C ALA A 245 -0.37 5.58 8.59
N PHE A 246 -0.19 6.62 9.39
CA PHE A 246 0.16 7.99 8.96
C PHE A 246 1.51 8.47 9.54
N HIS A 247 2.37 7.53 9.97
CA HIS A 247 3.70 7.89 10.50
C HIS A 247 4.44 8.84 9.55
N LYS A 248 4.98 9.96 10.08
CA LYS A 248 5.68 11.01 9.31
C LYS A 248 4.89 11.64 8.16
N CYS A 249 3.57 11.72 8.26
CA CYS A 249 2.76 12.59 7.39
C CYS A 249 2.86 14.04 7.89
N ILE A 250 4.01 14.67 7.66
CA ILE A 250 4.37 15.97 8.29
C ILE A 250 3.52 17.15 7.83
N SER A 251 2.80 17.04 6.72
CA SER A 251 1.86 18.07 6.24
C SER A 251 0.42 17.86 6.70
N LEU A 252 0.11 16.73 7.34
CA LEU A 252 -1.23 16.42 7.81
C LEU A 252 -1.51 17.22 9.08
N ARG A 253 -2.41 18.23 8.97
CA ARG A 253 -2.78 19.12 10.10
C ARG A 253 -4.07 18.73 10.76
N LYS A 254 -4.95 18.07 10.03
CA LYS A 254 -6.29 17.72 10.51
C LYS A 254 -6.72 16.37 10.01
N ILE A 255 -7.37 15.61 10.88
CA ILE A 255 -8.03 14.35 10.54
C ILE A 255 -9.33 14.19 11.30
N VAL A 256 -10.31 13.53 10.67
CA VAL A 256 -11.61 13.24 11.26
C VAL A 256 -11.80 11.73 11.30
N PHE A 257 -11.93 11.19 12.49
CA PHE A 257 -12.24 9.78 12.72
C PHE A 257 -13.75 9.57 12.59
N PRO A 258 -14.21 8.65 11.73
CA PRO A 258 -15.62 8.36 11.56
C PRO A 258 -16.22 7.65 12.78
N GLU A 259 -17.54 7.65 12.87
CA GLU A 259 -18.29 7.10 14.01
C GLU A 259 -18.02 5.62 14.26
N LYS A 260 -17.83 4.83 13.17
CA LYS A 260 -17.63 3.39 13.26
C LYS A 260 -16.22 2.96 13.65
N LEU A 261 -15.25 3.89 13.68
CA LEU A 261 -13.88 3.58 14.03
C LEU A 261 -13.79 3.12 15.51
N LYS A 262 -13.19 1.96 15.73
CA LYS A 262 -13.08 1.32 17.06
C LYS A 262 -11.62 1.06 17.45
N THR A 263 -10.84 0.54 16.51
CA THR A 263 -9.51 -0.01 16.80
C THR A 263 -8.42 0.84 16.18
N LEU A 264 -7.39 1.15 16.99
CA LEU A 264 -6.20 1.86 16.56
C LEU A 264 -4.95 1.03 16.86
N GLY A 265 -4.01 1.05 15.90
CA GLY A 265 -2.65 0.57 16.08
C GLY A 265 -1.78 1.54 16.88
N TYR A 266 -0.50 1.22 17.01
CA TYR A 266 0.51 2.09 17.63
C TYR A 266 1.10 3.06 16.60
N TYR A 267 1.60 4.22 17.06
CA TYR A 267 2.42 5.15 16.27
C TYR A 267 1.70 5.68 15.02
N ILE A 268 0.37 5.81 15.06
CA ILE A 268 -0.41 6.17 13.87
C ILE A 268 -0.08 7.58 13.37
N PHE A 269 0.25 8.52 14.26
CA PHE A 269 0.62 9.90 13.94
C PHE A 269 2.03 10.28 14.39
N GLU A 270 2.87 9.31 14.75
CA GLU A 270 4.23 9.60 15.15
C GLU A 270 4.97 10.39 14.05
N GLY A 271 5.55 11.54 14.44
CA GLY A 271 6.21 12.47 13.52
C GLY A 271 5.27 13.30 12.63
N CYS A 272 3.97 13.30 12.88
CA CYS A 272 3.03 14.26 12.32
C CYS A 272 3.04 15.57 13.11
N GLN A 273 2.46 16.63 12.51
CA GLN A 273 2.24 17.92 13.17
C GLN A 273 0.73 18.22 13.18
N LEU A 274 -0.02 17.35 13.84
CA LEU A 274 -1.48 17.40 13.83
C LEU A 274 -1.98 18.55 14.74
N GLU A 275 -2.76 19.46 14.17
CA GLU A 275 -3.35 20.59 14.89
C GLU A 275 -4.75 20.26 15.39
N THR A 276 -5.49 19.46 14.65
CA THR A 276 -6.89 19.12 14.96
C THR A 276 -7.18 17.66 14.74
N LEU A 277 -7.69 17.00 15.76
CA LEU A 277 -8.24 15.66 15.70
C LEU A 277 -9.71 15.67 16.08
N VAL A 278 -10.56 15.18 15.20
CA VAL A 278 -12.01 15.04 15.47
C VAL A 278 -12.34 13.56 15.61
N ILE A 279 -12.98 13.16 16.70
CA ILE A 279 -13.39 11.78 16.97
C ILE A 279 -14.90 11.73 17.09
N LYS A 280 -15.58 11.25 16.03
CA LYS A 280 -17.04 11.19 15.98
C LYS A 280 -17.63 9.98 16.70
N GLY A 281 -16.83 8.96 16.94
CA GLY A 281 -17.22 7.72 17.61
C GLY A 281 -16.60 7.55 18.99
N ASN A 282 -16.82 6.38 19.59
CA ASN A 282 -16.23 5.98 20.85
C ASN A 282 -15.11 4.98 20.61
N LEU A 283 -13.88 5.40 20.90
CA LEU A 283 -12.72 4.52 20.91
C LEU A 283 -12.65 3.75 22.24
N ASP A 284 -12.14 2.53 22.21
CA ASP A 284 -11.84 1.79 23.42
C ASP A 284 -10.61 2.38 24.16
N ASP A 285 -10.46 2.05 25.45
CA ASP A 285 -9.35 2.55 26.27
C ASP A 285 -7.98 2.16 25.75
N SER A 286 -7.87 1.00 25.10
CA SER A 286 -6.63 0.54 24.49
C SER A 286 -6.25 1.45 23.33
N SER A 287 -7.20 1.76 22.45
CA SER A 287 -7.00 2.65 21.30
C SER A 287 -6.67 4.08 21.72
N ILE A 288 -7.34 4.62 22.75
CA ILE A 288 -7.01 5.94 23.29
C ILE A 288 -5.58 5.97 23.83
N LYS A 289 -5.17 4.97 24.61
CA LYS A 289 -3.81 4.87 25.16
C LYS A 289 -2.72 4.75 24.11
N LYS A 290 -3.02 4.19 22.92
CA LYS A 290 -2.09 4.12 21.81
C LYS A 290 -2.01 5.42 21.02
N LEU A 291 -3.14 6.16 20.95
CA LEU A 291 -3.28 7.40 20.19
C LEU A 291 -2.58 8.59 20.84
N LEU A 292 -2.85 8.79 22.15
CA LEU A 292 -2.46 10.02 22.84
C LEU A 292 -0.95 10.27 22.89
N PRO A 293 -0.05 9.27 23.02
CA PRO A 293 1.39 9.49 22.97
C PRO A 293 1.92 10.04 21.64
N ASP A 294 1.18 9.86 20.55
CA ASP A 294 1.56 10.40 19.24
C ASP A 294 1.28 11.92 19.12
N LEU A 295 0.51 12.48 20.05
CA LEU A 295 0.07 13.87 20.07
C LEU A 295 0.92 14.67 21.07
N ASP A 296 1.48 15.79 20.62
CA ASP A 296 2.44 16.60 21.39
C ASP A 296 1.81 17.59 22.39
N GLY A 297 0.52 17.49 22.66
CA GLY A 297 -0.21 18.42 23.53
C GLY A 297 -0.66 19.72 22.84
N SER A 298 -0.12 20.06 21.67
CA SER A 298 -0.60 21.21 20.88
C SER A 298 -1.85 20.88 20.05
N THR A 299 -2.12 19.60 19.81
CA THR A 299 -3.29 19.13 19.09
C THR A 299 -4.57 19.41 19.86
N THR A 300 -5.56 20.04 19.23
CA THR A 300 -6.90 20.14 19.80
C THR A 300 -7.72 18.91 19.41
N ILE A 301 -8.26 18.21 20.41
CA ILE A 301 -9.11 17.03 20.22
C ILE A 301 -10.57 17.44 20.40
N TYR A 302 -11.40 17.13 19.41
CA TYR A 302 -12.85 17.26 19.48
C TYR A 302 -13.49 15.87 19.62
N VAL A 303 -14.31 15.68 20.64
CA VAL A 303 -14.98 14.42 20.98
C VAL A 303 -16.46 14.65 21.29
N LEU A 304 -17.25 13.58 21.34
CA LEU A 304 -18.62 13.65 21.84
C LEU A 304 -18.65 14.27 23.24
N GLU A 305 -19.67 15.05 23.55
CA GLU A 305 -19.84 15.72 24.89
C GLU A 305 -19.66 14.73 26.04
N SER A 306 -20.23 13.53 25.90
CA SER A 306 -20.11 12.45 26.89
C SER A 306 -18.70 11.94 27.13
N GLU A 307 -17.78 12.18 26.20
CA GLU A 307 -16.40 11.68 26.23
C GLU A 307 -15.40 12.75 26.71
N VAL A 308 -15.79 14.01 26.76
CA VAL A 308 -14.87 15.14 27.05
C VAL A 308 -14.10 14.92 28.35
N GLU A 309 -14.79 14.58 29.46
CA GLU A 309 -14.12 14.37 30.74
C GLU A 309 -13.19 13.16 30.78
N ARG A 310 -13.50 12.12 29.98
CA ARG A 310 -12.66 10.94 29.84
C ARG A 310 -11.35 11.31 29.15
N TYR A 311 -11.39 12.06 28.04
CA TYR A 311 -10.18 12.49 27.33
C TYR A 311 -9.36 13.52 28.10
N ARG A 312 -10.00 14.48 28.82
CA ARG A 312 -9.31 15.46 29.67
C ARG A 312 -8.48 14.82 30.79
N LYS A 313 -8.88 13.66 31.28
CA LYS A 313 -8.11 12.92 32.30
C LYS A 313 -6.86 12.26 31.75
N LEU A 314 -6.80 12.01 30.45
CA LEU A 314 -5.77 11.22 29.79
C LEU A 314 -4.83 12.06 28.90
N TYR A 315 -5.28 13.23 28.46
CA TYR A 315 -4.56 14.09 27.52
C TYR A 315 -4.30 15.47 28.12
N SER A 316 -3.07 15.93 28.02
CA SER A 316 -2.62 17.23 28.59
C SER A 316 -2.96 18.44 27.74
N GLY A 317 -3.36 18.24 26.48
CA GLY A 317 -3.73 19.30 25.56
C GLY A 317 -5.21 19.69 25.65
N THR A 318 -5.66 20.44 24.65
CA THR A 318 -7.05 20.94 24.60
C THR A 318 -8.03 19.86 24.15
N VAL A 319 -9.10 19.64 24.96
CA VAL A 319 -10.22 18.75 24.59
C VAL A 319 -11.51 19.54 24.63
N LEU A 320 -12.22 19.54 23.52
CA LEU A 320 -13.47 20.27 23.31
C LEU A 320 -14.60 19.34 22.90
N PRO A 321 -15.87 19.67 23.25
CA PRO A 321 -17.01 18.92 22.77
C PRO A 321 -17.25 19.12 21.27
N LEU A 322 -17.78 18.09 20.63
CA LEU A 322 -18.41 18.17 19.32
C LEU A 322 -19.85 18.72 19.53
N ASP A 323 -20.00 20.01 19.45
CA ASP A 323 -21.34 20.63 19.38
C ASP A 323 -21.85 20.63 17.92
N ALA A 324 -23.15 20.93 17.76
CA ALA A 324 -23.79 20.94 16.43
C ALA A 324 -23.18 22.00 15.47
N THR A 325 -22.49 23.01 16.02
CA THR A 325 -21.79 24.07 15.26
C THR A 325 -20.29 23.72 15.09
N GLY A 326 -19.71 22.96 16.04
CA GLY A 326 -18.30 22.55 16.03
C GLY A 326 -17.99 21.46 15.00
N ILE A 327 -18.96 20.60 14.65
CA ILE A 327 -18.78 19.65 13.55
C ILE A 327 -18.49 20.40 12.26
N ASP A 328 -19.25 21.46 11.95
CA ASP A 328 -19.01 22.26 10.75
C ASP A 328 -17.75 23.13 10.85
N ALA A 329 -17.44 23.70 12.01
CA ALA A 329 -16.21 24.48 12.21
C ALA A 329 -14.97 23.59 12.30
N ALA A 330 -15.04 22.45 13.00
CA ALA A 330 -13.93 21.50 13.10
C ALA A 330 -13.77 20.63 11.83
N THR A 331 -14.85 20.36 11.10
CA THR A 331 -14.82 19.63 9.82
C THR A 331 -14.62 20.54 8.61
N ASN A 332 -14.76 21.86 8.76
CA ASN A 332 -14.37 22.81 7.74
C ASN A 332 -12.84 22.76 7.55
N LEU A 333 -12.39 21.76 6.80
CA LEU A 333 -11.27 21.96 5.90
C LEU A 333 -11.57 23.25 5.13
N PRO A 334 -10.57 24.09 4.76
CA PRO A 334 -10.84 25.24 3.91
C PRO A 334 -11.34 24.79 2.54
N SER A 335 -12.55 24.29 2.49
CA SER A 335 -13.27 23.95 1.28
C SER A 335 -14.13 25.13 0.90
N LYS A 336 -13.50 26.23 0.57
CA LYS A 336 -14.21 27.37 0.00
C LYS A 336 -14.53 27.21 -1.48
N THR A 337 -14.38 26.05 -2.09
CA THR A 337 -14.83 25.87 -3.49
C THR A 337 -15.11 24.40 -3.75
N LYS A 338 -16.23 24.11 -4.40
CA LYS A 338 -16.44 22.85 -5.10
C LYS A 338 -15.20 22.62 -5.97
N GLU A 339 -14.40 21.61 -5.60
CA GLU A 339 -13.22 21.28 -6.37
C GLU A 339 -13.65 20.38 -7.53
N THR A 340 -13.22 20.74 -8.72
CA THR A 340 -13.50 19.95 -9.92
C THR A 340 -12.23 19.27 -10.37
N PHE A 341 -12.33 17.98 -10.63
CA PHE A 341 -11.23 17.16 -11.14
C PHE A 341 -11.63 16.59 -12.50
N ASP A 342 -10.65 16.39 -13.37
CA ASP A 342 -10.82 15.58 -14.57
C ASP A 342 -10.83 14.09 -14.22
N LEU A 343 -11.07 13.24 -15.23
CA LEU A 343 -11.05 11.77 -15.06
C LEU A 343 -9.67 11.22 -14.65
N GLN A 344 -8.60 12.00 -14.83
CA GLN A 344 -7.24 11.68 -14.42
C GLN A 344 -6.94 12.13 -12.98
N GLY A 345 -7.94 12.67 -12.25
CA GLY A 345 -7.76 13.14 -10.88
C GLY A 345 -7.03 14.48 -10.77
N ARG A 346 -6.78 15.19 -11.88
CA ARG A 346 -6.16 16.52 -11.87
C ARG A 346 -7.20 17.57 -11.51
N ARG A 347 -6.87 18.46 -10.59
CA ARG A 347 -7.72 19.61 -10.27
C ARG A 347 -7.82 20.56 -11.47
N ILE A 348 -9.04 20.88 -11.84
CA ILE A 348 -9.33 21.83 -12.92
C ILE A 348 -10.11 23.03 -12.36
N GLY A 349 -9.72 24.25 -12.76
CA GLY A 349 -10.31 25.48 -12.22
C GLY A 349 -11.77 25.69 -12.60
N LYS A 350 -12.23 25.07 -13.70
CA LYS A 350 -13.63 25.08 -14.17
C LYS A 350 -13.96 23.73 -14.78
N PRO A 351 -15.21 23.23 -14.61
CA PRO A 351 -15.65 22.02 -15.30
C PRO A 351 -15.40 22.11 -16.81
N GLN A 352 -14.83 21.05 -17.37
CA GLN A 352 -14.59 20.94 -18.81
C GLN A 352 -15.66 20.08 -19.46
N GLN A 353 -15.80 20.18 -20.79
CA GLN A 353 -16.68 19.28 -21.53
C GLN A 353 -16.31 17.82 -21.29
N GLY A 354 -17.29 16.97 -21.08
CA GLY A 354 -17.10 15.58 -20.75
C GLY A 354 -17.38 15.26 -19.28
N VAL A 355 -16.86 14.14 -18.78
CA VAL A 355 -17.07 13.72 -17.41
C VAL A 355 -16.09 14.43 -16.48
N ASN A 356 -16.63 15.09 -15.47
CA ASN A 356 -15.88 15.75 -14.41
C ASN A 356 -16.23 15.09 -13.06
N ILE A 357 -15.27 15.08 -12.15
CA ILE A 357 -15.50 14.68 -10.76
C ILE A 357 -15.61 15.96 -9.95
N ILE A 358 -16.80 16.23 -9.41
CA ILE A 358 -17.02 17.36 -8.51
C ILE A 358 -16.99 16.85 -7.09
N ARG A 359 -16.09 17.38 -6.28
CA ARG A 359 -16.07 17.17 -4.85
C ARG A 359 -16.87 18.28 -4.17
N ASN A 360 -17.87 17.90 -3.43
CA ASN A 360 -18.66 18.83 -2.62
C ASN A 360 -17.89 19.22 -1.34
N ALA A 361 -18.37 20.28 -0.70
CA ALA A 361 -17.81 20.77 0.57
C ALA A 361 -17.84 19.73 1.70
N ASP A 362 -18.80 18.79 1.67
CA ASP A 362 -18.95 17.67 2.59
C ASP A 362 -18.00 16.49 2.33
N GLY A 363 -17.10 16.60 1.33
CA GLY A 363 -16.17 15.55 0.93
C GLY A 363 -16.77 14.53 -0.04
N THR A 364 -18.08 14.55 -0.27
CA THR A 364 -18.72 13.67 -1.25
C THR A 364 -18.29 13.99 -2.66
N THR A 365 -18.15 12.99 -3.50
CA THR A 365 -17.80 13.17 -4.92
C THR A 365 -18.98 12.81 -5.81
N LYS A 366 -19.16 13.59 -6.86
CA LYS A 366 -20.17 13.34 -7.88
C LYS A 366 -19.55 13.39 -9.27
N LYS A 367 -19.77 12.35 -10.08
CA LYS A 367 -19.46 12.40 -11.52
C LYS A 367 -20.53 13.25 -12.21
N VAL A 368 -20.11 14.27 -12.93
CA VAL A 368 -21.01 15.18 -13.66
C VAL A 368 -20.59 15.21 -15.12
N LEU A 369 -21.52 14.88 -16.00
CA LEU A 369 -21.33 15.02 -17.44
C LEU A 369 -21.72 16.44 -17.87
N ILE A 370 -20.75 17.22 -18.32
CA ILE A 370 -20.98 18.53 -18.94
C ILE A 370 -21.19 18.29 -20.43
N LYS A 371 -22.44 18.49 -20.89
CA LYS A 371 -22.81 18.53 -22.30
C LYS A 371 -22.70 19.96 -22.81
N HIS A 372 -22.57 20.10 -24.11
CA HIS A 372 -22.69 21.42 -24.79
C HIS A 372 -24.06 22.04 -24.58
#